data_176887fe805e1b931887ad355ed074f7
#
_entry.id   176887fe805e1b931887ad355ed074f7
#
_cell.length_a   1.000
_cell.length_b   1.000
_cell.length_c   1.000
_cell.angle_alpha   90.00
_cell.angle_beta   90.00
_cell.angle_gamma   90.00
#
_symmetry.space_group_name_H-M   'P 1'
#
loop_
_entity.id
_entity.type
_entity.pdbx_description
1 polymer ?
#
loop_
_entity_poly.entity_id
_entity_poly.type
_entity_poly.pdbx_seq_one_letter_code
_entity_poly.pdbx_strand_id
1 'polypeptide(L)'
;TIEKCISHGATRMRPHCEVDPRIGMRGFEGVKALVDKYKWAIDIELCVMPQEGLTNNPGTDELMVEALKNGARVVGAAPSYDSDSAAQIHRVFEMAREFDADIDMHVDSGPTAEHLDTLLVCDLAEKYKWGGRVAVGHVGKLSTMPFKDLDKVARRMADTGVAATVLTATDLYLGGRHTDHNVPRNVLDLNFLTERGVTCSVASNNILNPFTPFGDGQLLRQVNMHAIVTQRAN
;
A
#
# COMPACT_ATOMS: atom_id res chain seq x y z
N THR A 1 -6.73 10.51 -15.31
CA THR A 1 -6.61 9.25 -14.54
C THR A 1 -7.98 8.80 -14.04
N ILE A 2 -8.70 9.59 -13.21
CA ILE A 2 -9.98 9.21 -12.58
C ILE A 2 -11.03 8.78 -13.63
N GLU A 3 -11.26 9.55 -14.67
CA GLU A 3 -12.23 9.21 -15.72
C GLU A 3 -11.92 7.86 -16.38
N LYS A 4 -10.64 7.55 -16.57
CA LYS A 4 -10.19 6.24 -17.07
C LYS A 4 -10.53 5.12 -16.11
N CYS A 5 -10.32 5.31 -14.81
CA CYS A 5 -10.68 4.32 -13.79
C CYS A 5 -12.21 4.10 -13.76
N ILE A 6 -13.00 5.18 -13.81
CA ILE A 6 -14.47 5.10 -13.89
C ILE A 6 -14.90 4.31 -15.12
N SER A 7 -14.31 4.58 -16.30
CA SER A 7 -14.64 3.87 -17.54
C SER A 7 -14.29 2.37 -17.48
N HIS A 8 -13.37 1.99 -16.61
CA HIS A 8 -13.01 0.59 -16.33
C HIS A 8 -13.80 -0.03 -15.16
N GLY A 9 -14.82 0.66 -14.66
CA GLY A 9 -15.73 0.15 -13.63
C GLY A 9 -15.26 0.34 -12.19
N ALA A 10 -14.25 1.17 -11.95
CA ALA A 10 -13.85 1.50 -10.59
C ALA A 10 -14.93 2.36 -9.92
N THR A 11 -15.42 1.93 -8.75
CA THR A 11 -16.43 2.63 -7.95
C THR A 11 -15.84 3.23 -6.68
N ARG A 12 -14.62 2.85 -6.33
CA ARG A 12 -13.87 3.37 -5.17
C ARG A 12 -12.40 3.54 -5.51
N MET A 13 -11.79 4.58 -4.96
CA MET A 13 -10.37 4.87 -5.13
C MET A 13 -9.79 5.40 -3.81
N ARG A 14 -8.62 4.89 -3.42
CA ARG A 14 -7.80 5.44 -2.34
C ARG A 14 -6.50 5.96 -2.94
N PRO A 15 -6.44 7.23 -3.35
CA PRO A 15 -5.21 7.83 -3.83
C PRO A 15 -4.25 8.08 -2.67
N HIS A 16 -3.01 7.62 -2.80
CA HIS A 16 -1.93 7.96 -1.89
C HIS A 16 -1.34 9.31 -2.33
N CYS A 17 -1.70 10.35 -1.58
CA CYS A 17 -1.27 11.72 -1.84
C CYS A 17 0.05 11.97 -1.12
N GLU A 18 1.12 12.06 -1.88
CA GLU A 18 2.43 12.37 -1.38
C GLU A 18 2.49 13.82 -0.87
N VAL A 19 3.10 14.00 0.29
CA VAL A 19 3.45 15.31 0.86
C VAL A 19 4.89 15.28 1.36
N ASP A 20 5.64 16.32 1.04
CA ASP A 20 7.00 16.58 1.50
C ASP A 20 7.34 18.07 1.35
N PRO A 21 8.43 18.59 1.95
CA PRO A 21 8.80 20.00 1.87
C PRO A 21 9.07 20.53 0.44
N ARG A 22 9.33 19.66 -0.54
CA ARG A 22 9.60 20.06 -1.94
C ARG A 22 8.30 20.29 -2.71
N ILE A 23 7.32 19.41 -2.54
CA ILE A 23 6.03 19.51 -3.24
C ILE A 23 4.95 20.19 -2.38
N GLY A 24 5.12 20.23 -1.05
CA GLY A 24 4.13 20.74 -0.11
C GLY A 24 2.82 19.97 -0.22
N MET A 25 1.72 20.69 -0.11
CA MET A 25 0.36 20.15 -0.17
C MET A 25 -0.22 20.06 -1.60
N ARG A 26 0.52 20.44 -2.64
CA ARG A 26 -0.01 20.56 -4.01
C ARG A 26 -0.67 19.28 -4.54
N GLY A 27 -0.07 18.13 -4.30
CA GLY A 27 -0.62 16.84 -4.71
C GLY A 27 -1.94 16.53 -3.99
N PHE A 28 -1.95 16.71 -2.68
CA PHE A 28 -3.11 16.51 -1.84
C PHE A 28 -4.28 17.43 -2.21
N GLU A 29 -4.03 18.72 -2.35
CA GLU A 29 -5.04 19.73 -2.73
C GLU A 29 -5.62 19.44 -4.11
N GLY A 30 -4.76 19.06 -5.07
CA GLY A 30 -5.19 18.69 -6.41
C GLY A 30 -6.13 17.48 -6.43
N VAL A 31 -5.84 16.45 -5.63
CA VAL A 31 -6.71 15.27 -5.53
C VAL A 31 -7.98 15.60 -4.73
N LYS A 32 -7.85 16.36 -3.63
CA LYS A 32 -8.99 16.78 -2.81
C LYS A 32 -10.04 17.53 -3.63
N ALA A 33 -9.61 18.42 -4.54
CA ALA A 33 -10.53 19.13 -5.43
C ALA A 33 -11.34 18.22 -6.36
N LEU A 34 -10.89 16.99 -6.57
CA LEU A 34 -11.58 16.00 -7.42
C LEU A 34 -12.63 15.18 -6.67
N VAL A 35 -12.58 15.13 -5.34
CA VAL A 35 -13.53 14.36 -4.52
C VAL A 35 -14.96 14.79 -4.83
N ASP A 36 -15.28 16.07 -4.66
CA ASP A 36 -16.62 16.57 -4.94
C ASP A 36 -17.00 16.52 -6.43
N LYS A 37 -16.03 16.72 -7.32
CA LYS A 37 -16.27 16.70 -8.76
C LYS A 37 -16.72 15.32 -9.25
N TYR A 38 -16.20 14.24 -8.69
CA TYR A 38 -16.43 12.88 -9.17
C TYR A 38 -17.27 12.01 -8.23
N LYS A 39 -17.79 12.54 -7.11
CA LYS A 39 -18.62 11.79 -6.13
C LYS A 39 -19.87 11.14 -6.73
N TRP A 40 -20.31 11.59 -7.90
CA TRP A 40 -21.43 11.00 -8.62
C TRP A 40 -21.11 9.61 -9.21
N ALA A 41 -19.83 9.28 -9.41
CA ALA A 41 -19.39 8.07 -10.08
C ALA A 41 -18.42 7.22 -9.28
N ILE A 42 -17.62 7.83 -8.41
CA ILE A 42 -16.56 7.15 -7.66
C ILE A 42 -16.40 7.75 -6.27
N ASP A 43 -16.26 6.88 -5.27
CA ASP A 43 -15.91 7.26 -3.90
C ASP A 43 -14.38 7.39 -3.78
N ILE A 44 -13.91 8.58 -3.39
CA ILE A 44 -12.48 8.90 -3.27
C ILE A 44 -12.13 9.13 -1.81
N GLU A 45 -11.35 8.23 -1.24
CA GLU A 45 -10.87 8.28 0.13
C GLU A 45 -9.41 8.73 0.18
N LEU A 46 -9.16 9.94 0.67
CA LEU A 46 -7.82 10.54 0.66
C LEU A 46 -6.89 9.87 1.67
N CYS A 47 -5.80 9.31 1.18
CA CYS A 47 -4.67 8.82 1.97
C CYS A 47 -3.50 9.80 1.82
N VAL A 48 -2.94 10.28 2.93
CA VAL A 48 -1.71 11.09 2.92
C VAL A 48 -0.49 10.22 3.20
N MET A 49 0.61 10.41 2.47
CA MET A 49 1.77 9.53 2.53
C MET A 49 3.10 10.28 2.40
N PRO A 50 4.13 9.94 3.23
CA PRO A 50 5.47 10.50 3.15
C PRO A 50 6.36 9.63 2.25
N GLN A 51 6.18 9.70 0.92
CA GLN A 51 6.91 8.85 -0.04
C GLN A 51 8.43 9.00 0.08
N GLU A 52 8.95 10.21 0.27
CA GLU A 52 10.38 10.52 0.34
C GLU A 52 10.96 10.41 1.76
N GLY A 53 10.21 9.80 2.68
CA GLY A 53 10.57 9.64 4.09
C GLY A 53 9.95 10.69 5.01
N LEU A 54 9.89 10.34 6.29
CA LEU A 54 9.33 11.15 7.36
C LEU A 54 10.41 11.60 8.33
N THR A 55 11.19 10.65 8.87
CA THR A 55 12.20 10.93 9.90
C THR A 55 13.45 11.60 9.32
N ASN A 56 13.78 11.28 8.07
CA ASN A 56 14.91 11.84 7.32
C ASN A 56 14.55 13.08 6.49
N ASN A 57 13.30 13.57 6.56
CA ASN A 57 12.81 14.67 5.73
C ASN A 57 12.06 15.70 6.60
N PRO A 58 12.79 16.60 7.33
CA PRO A 58 12.18 17.56 8.25
C PRO A 58 11.12 18.44 7.60
N GLY A 59 9.96 18.57 8.24
CA GLY A 59 8.79 19.32 7.73
C GLY A 59 7.71 18.39 7.13
N THR A 60 8.02 17.13 6.86
CA THR A 60 7.02 16.18 6.33
C THR A 60 5.97 15.81 7.38
N ASP A 61 6.33 15.69 8.66
CA ASP A 61 5.40 15.39 9.75
C ASP A 61 4.29 16.45 9.84
N GLU A 62 4.65 17.73 9.81
CA GLU A 62 3.73 18.85 9.86
C GLU A 62 2.77 18.86 8.66
N LEU A 63 3.28 18.53 7.46
CA LEU A 63 2.44 18.43 6.25
C LEU A 63 1.48 17.24 6.31
N MET A 64 1.91 16.10 6.85
CA MET A 64 1.05 14.94 7.11
C MET A 64 -0.10 15.30 8.05
N VAL A 65 0.21 15.98 9.16
CA VAL A 65 -0.77 16.46 10.13
C VAL A 65 -1.70 17.50 9.49
N GLU A 66 -1.18 18.40 8.67
CA GLU A 66 -1.98 19.38 7.92
C GLU A 66 -2.97 18.68 6.97
N ALA A 67 -2.54 17.65 6.22
CA ALA A 67 -3.42 16.90 5.34
C ALA A 67 -4.55 16.18 6.11
N LEU A 68 -4.25 15.61 7.28
CA LEU A 68 -5.24 14.99 8.15
C LEU A 68 -6.28 16.00 8.65
N LYS A 69 -5.85 17.18 9.09
CA LYS A 69 -6.75 18.29 9.45
C LYS A 69 -7.60 18.77 8.26
N ASN A 70 -7.08 18.63 7.04
CA ASN A 70 -7.74 19.03 5.81
C ASN A 70 -8.58 17.94 5.15
N GLY A 71 -8.80 16.79 5.80
CA GLY A 71 -9.77 15.79 5.38
C GLY A 71 -9.20 14.50 4.83
N ALA A 72 -7.89 14.24 4.95
CA ALA A 72 -7.38 12.88 4.80
C ALA A 72 -8.00 11.98 5.87
N ARG A 73 -8.39 10.78 5.49
CA ARG A 73 -9.00 9.79 6.38
C ARG A 73 -8.12 8.56 6.57
N VAL A 74 -7.04 8.49 5.81
CA VAL A 74 -6.09 7.38 5.82
C VAL A 74 -4.68 7.96 5.91
N VAL A 75 -3.84 7.34 6.74
CA VAL A 75 -2.42 7.66 6.86
C VAL A 75 -1.62 6.56 6.19
N GLY A 76 -0.81 6.94 5.22
CA GLY A 76 0.11 6.03 4.54
C GLY A 76 1.53 6.07 5.10
N ALA A 77 2.33 5.12 4.67
CA ALA A 77 3.77 5.07 4.90
C ALA A 77 4.51 4.46 3.71
N ALA A 78 5.77 4.81 3.57
CA ALA A 78 6.72 4.19 2.66
C ALA A 78 8.07 3.97 3.39
N PRO A 79 8.12 3.05 4.37
CA PRO A 79 9.26 2.92 5.28
C PRO A 79 10.58 2.62 4.60
N SER A 80 10.54 1.97 3.42
CA SER A 80 11.75 1.67 2.64
C SER A 80 12.50 2.91 2.11
N TYR A 81 11.87 4.07 2.14
CA TYR A 81 12.47 5.36 1.76
C TYR A 81 12.91 6.18 2.97
N ASP A 82 12.68 5.68 4.17
CA ASP A 82 13.10 6.34 5.40
C ASP A 82 14.45 5.81 5.91
N SER A 83 15.19 6.62 6.64
CA SER A 83 16.40 6.20 7.34
C SER A 83 16.11 5.36 8.58
N ASP A 84 14.89 5.47 9.13
CA ASP A 84 14.38 4.68 10.25
C ASP A 84 12.95 4.22 9.94
N SER A 85 12.84 3.05 9.31
CA SER A 85 11.56 2.46 8.92
C SER A 85 10.63 2.24 10.11
N ALA A 86 11.18 1.79 11.23
CA ALA A 86 10.41 1.53 12.43
C ALA A 86 9.84 2.83 13.03
N ALA A 87 10.65 3.88 13.11
CA ALA A 87 10.18 5.18 13.61
C ALA A 87 9.07 5.76 12.72
N GLN A 88 9.18 5.65 11.39
CA GLN A 88 8.11 6.06 10.48
C GLN A 88 6.82 5.31 10.77
N ILE A 89 6.87 3.96 10.88
CA ILE A 89 5.70 3.13 11.17
C ILE A 89 5.07 3.52 12.51
N HIS A 90 5.88 3.68 13.56
CA HIS A 90 5.39 4.14 14.86
C HIS A 90 4.66 5.47 14.77
N ARG A 91 5.25 6.45 14.08
CA ARG A 91 4.66 7.78 13.93
C ARG A 91 3.34 7.76 13.17
N VAL A 92 3.22 6.92 12.14
CA VAL A 92 1.97 6.74 11.39
C VAL A 92 0.86 6.17 12.28
N PHE A 93 1.16 5.20 13.17
CA PHE A 93 0.18 4.72 14.14
C PHE A 93 -0.23 5.79 15.16
N GLU A 94 0.69 6.66 15.58
CA GLU A 94 0.38 7.81 16.45
C GLU A 94 -0.60 8.77 15.76
N MET A 95 -0.30 9.17 14.51
CA MET A 95 -1.18 10.03 13.71
C MET A 95 -2.57 9.39 13.51
N ALA A 96 -2.60 8.09 13.17
CA ALA A 96 -3.86 7.37 12.98
C ALA A 96 -4.74 7.42 14.24
N ARG A 97 -4.14 7.27 15.42
CA ARG A 97 -4.85 7.34 16.70
C ARG A 97 -5.26 8.75 17.06
N GLU A 98 -4.42 9.75 16.78
CA GLU A 98 -4.72 11.17 17.06
C GLU A 98 -5.90 11.67 16.22
N PHE A 99 -5.98 11.27 14.96
CA PHE A 99 -6.98 11.74 14.00
C PHE A 99 -8.10 10.73 13.71
N ASP A 100 -8.12 9.59 14.42
CA ASP A 100 -9.06 8.49 14.17
C ASP A 100 -9.07 8.04 12.70
N ALA A 101 -7.89 7.94 12.09
CA ALA A 101 -7.69 7.59 10.69
C ALA A 101 -7.36 6.11 10.48
N ASP A 102 -7.69 5.57 9.32
CA ASP A 102 -7.24 4.25 8.88
C ASP A 102 -5.77 4.31 8.42
N ILE A 103 -5.15 3.15 8.26
CA ILE A 103 -3.74 3.04 7.86
C ILE A 103 -3.64 2.24 6.56
N ASP A 104 -2.82 2.72 5.60
CA ASP A 104 -2.52 2.01 4.36
C ASP A 104 -1.06 2.26 3.94
N MET A 105 -0.19 1.28 4.20
CA MET A 105 1.26 1.43 4.08
C MET A 105 1.83 0.65 2.89
N HIS A 106 2.82 1.21 2.22
CA HIS A 106 3.66 0.52 1.23
C HIS A 106 4.85 -0.11 1.94
N VAL A 107 4.80 -1.41 2.22
CA VAL A 107 5.84 -2.10 3.01
C VAL A 107 6.39 -3.32 2.28
N ASP A 108 7.55 -3.77 2.73
CA ASP A 108 8.17 -5.03 2.32
C ASP A 108 8.34 -5.19 0.81
N SER A 109 8.65 -4.07 0.12
CA SER A 109 9.15 -4.08 -1.25
C SER A 109 10.62 -4.45 -1.24
N GLY A 110 11.02 -5.52 -1.94
CA GLY A 110 12.43 -5.92 -2.00
C GLY A 110 12.64 -7.40 -2.30
N PRO A 111 13.90 -7.82 -2.51
CA PRO A 111 14.23 -9.15 -3.02
C PRO A 111 14.31 -10.24 -1.95
N THR A 112 14.41 -9.89 -0.66
CA THR A 112 14.62 -10.85 0.44
C THR A 112 13.71 -10.57 1.63
N ALA A 113 13.36 -11.60 2.39
CA ALA A 113 12.50 -11.53 3.57
C ALA A 113 13.28 -11.50 4.90
N GLU A 114 14.53 -11.01 4.90
CA GLU A 114 15.37 -10.95 6.11
C GLU A 114 14.82 -10.00 7.18
N HIS A 115 14.15 -8.93 6.75
CA HIS A 115 13.47 -7.97 7.62
C HIS A 115 12.08 -7.70 7.04
N LEU A 116 11.06 -7.79 7.89
CA LEU A 116 9.65 -7.58 7.52
C LEU A 116 9.01 -6.49 8.37
N ASP A 117 8.73 -5.36 7.77
CA ASP A 117 7.97 -4.27 8.38
C ASP A 117 6.53 -4.70 8.70
N THR A 118 5.96 -5.61 7.91
CA THR A 118 4.64 -6.21 8.15
C THR A 118 4.49 -6.77 9.57
N LEU A 119 5.54 -7.37 10.16
CA LEU A 119 5.46 -7.90 11.51
C LEU A 119 5.35 -6.81 12.57
N LEU A 120 6.11 -5.71 12.43
CA LEU A 120 5.98 -4.53 13.30
C LEU A 120 4.59 -3.90 13.17
N VAL A 121 4.05 -3.83 11.94
CA VAL A 121 2.68 -3.34 11.69
C VAL A 121 1.65 -4.22 12.42
N CYS A 122 1.80 -5.54 12.38
CA CYS A 122 0.93 -6.46 13.13
C CYS A 122 1.01 -6.23 14.64
N ASP A 123 2.22 -6.06 15.19
CA ASP A 123 2.42 -5.85 16.62
C ASP A 123 1.79 -4.53 17.10
N LEU A 124 1.88 -3.48 16.29
CA LEU A 124 1.25 -2.19 16.60
C LEU A 124 -0.27 -2.22 16.41
N ALA A 125 -0.77 -2.92 15.39
CA ALA A 125 -2.21 -3.11 15.19
C ALA A 125 -2.84 -3.82 16.39
N GLU A 126 -2.20 -4.86 16.92
CA GLU A 126 -2.64 -5.55 18.13
C GLU A 126 -2.54 -4.65 19.37
N LYS A 127 -1.37 -4.03 19.58
CA LYS A 127 -1.10 -3.14 20.73
C LYS A 127 -2.13 -2.01 20.84
N TYR A 128 -2.48 -1.40 19.71
CA TYR A 128 -3.40 -0.26 19.69
C TYR A 128 -4.85 -0.64 19.39
N LYS A 129 -5.13 -1.94 19.18
CA LYS A 129 -6.46 -2.46 18.81
C LYS A 129 -6.98 -1.82 17.52
N TRP A 130 -6.10 -1.71 16.52
CA TRP A 130 -6.38 -1.10 15.22
C TRP A 130 -6.71 -2.13 14.13
N GLY A 131 -6.92 -3.41 14.50
CA GLY A 131 -7.29 -4.48 13.58
C GLY A 131 -8.56 -4.14 12.78
N GLY A 132 -8.55 -4.48 11.49
CA GLY A 132 -9.60 -4.12 10.54
C GLY A 132 -9.50 -2.70 9.95
N ARG A 133 -8.55 -1.90 10.42
CA ARG A 133 -8.28 -0.52 9.98
C ARG A 133 -6.88 -0.34 9.40
N VAL A 134 -6.14 -1.43 9.20
CA VAL A 134 -4.76 -1.41 8.70
C VAL A 134 -4.65 -2.27 7.47
N ALA A 135 -4.11 -1.71 6.39
CA ALA A 135 -3.73 -2.41 5.18
C ALA A 135 -2.23 -2.24 4.90
N VAL A 136 -1.61 -3.27 4.35
CA VAL A 136 -0.24 -3.24 3.85
C VAL A 136 -0.23 -3.56 2.36
N GLY A 137 0.44 -2.73 1.58
CA GLY A 137 0.56 -2.85 0.13
C GLY A 137 1.93 -3.35 -0.31
N HIS A 138 2.02 -3.90 -1.52
CA HIS A 138 3.16 -4.58 -2.13
C HIS A 138 3.46 -5.92 -1.48
N VAL A 139 4.06 -5.93 -0.31
CA VAL A 139 4.47 -7.13 0.45
C VAL A 139 5.23 -8.17 -0.40
N GLY A 140 5.98 -7.69 -1.41
CA GLY A 140 6.69 -8.51 -2.37
C GLY A 140 7.73 -9.44 -1.74
N LYS A 141 8.38 -9.00 -0.65
CA LYS A 141 9.31 -9.84 0.13
C LYS A 141 8.67 -11.15 0.60
N LEU A 142 7.38 -11.13 0.94
CA LEU A 142 6.68 -12.33 1.40
C LEU A 142 6.60 -13.41 0.31
N SER A 143 6.62 -13.02 -0.97
CA SER A 143 6.62 -13.95 -2.09
C SER A 143 7.92 -14.77 -2.22
N THR A 144 8.98 -14.35 -1.54
CA THR A 144 10.29 -15.04 -1.54
C THR A 144 10.43 -16.04 -0.39
N MET A 145 9.46 -16.10 0.51
CA MET A 145 9.50 -16.94 1.69
C MET A 145 9.11 -18.40 1.40
N PRO A 146 9.75 -19.37 2.08
CA PRO A 146 9.21 -20.72 2.14
C PRO A 146 7.78 -20.71 2.71
N PHE A 147 6.90 -21.55 2.17
CA PHE A 147 5.49 -21.62 2.60
C PHE A 147 5.31 -21.80 4.11
N LYS A 148 6.18 -22.56 4.77
CA LYS A 148 6.13 -22.79 6.22
C LYS A 148 6.31 -21.48 7.02
N ASP A 149 7.15 -20.57 6.54
CA ASP A 149 7.41 -19.31 7.21
C ASP A 149 6.39 -18.26 6.81
N LEU A 150 5.97 -18.23 5.55
CA LEU A 150 4.85 -17.42 5.07
C LEU A 150 3.54 -17.76 5.82
N ASP A 151 3.28 -19.01 6.17
CA ASP A 151 2.11 -19.43 6.96
C ASP A 151 2.06 -18.73 8.33
N LYS A 152 3.21 -18.60 8.99
CA LYS A 152 3.29 -17.90 10.29
C LYS A 152 2.95 -16.41 10.15
N VAL A 153 3.50 -15.75 9.11
CA VAL A 153 3.21 -14.33 8.85
C VAL A 153 1.74 -14.13 8.50
N ALA A 154 1.18 -14.99 7.63
CA ALA A 154 -0.22 -14.92 7.24
C ALA A 154 -1.17 -15.08 8.45
N ARG A 155 -0.91 -16.04 9.33
CA ARG A 155 -1.68 -16.20 10.58
C ARG A 155 -1.56 -14.96 11.48
N ARG A 156 -0.35 -14.42 11.65
CA ARG A 156 -0.15 -13.19 12.42
C ARG A 156 -0.96 -12.03 11.86
N MET A 157 -0.96 -11.85 10.53
CA MET A 157 -1.80 -10.83 9.87
C MET A 157 -3.29 -11.05 10.13
N ALA A 158 -3.76 -12.29 10.01
CA ALA A 158 -5.17 -12.64 10.25
C ALA A 158 -5.56 -12.36 11.71
N ASP A 159 -4.75 -12.81 12.67
CA ASP A 159 -5.01 -12.66 14.11
C ASP A 159 -5.06 -11.18 14.53
N THR A 160 -4.28 -10.33 13.87
CA THR A 160 -4.22 -8.88 14.16
C THR A 160 -5.14 -8.04 13.30
N GLY A 161 -5.83 -8.64 12.34
CA GLY A 161 -6.75 -7.95 11.43
C GLY A 161 -6.04 -7.00 10.45
N VAL A 162 -4.79 -7.28 10.10
CA VAL A 162 -4.03 -6.53 9.07
C VAL A 162 -4.36 -7.10 7.70
N ALA A 163 -4.86 -6.26 6.80
CA ALA A 163 -5.21 -6.61 5.42
C ALA A 163 -3.99 -6.50 4.49
N ALA A 164 -4.00 -7.24 3.38
CA ALA A 164 -2.99 -7.18 2.34
C ALA A 164 -3.54 -6.69 1.00
N THR A 165 -2.80 -5.83 0.31
CA THR A 165 -3.10 -5.37 -1.05
C THR A 165 -1.92 -5.65 -1.97
N VAL A 166 -2.13 -6.44 -3.03
CA VAL A 166 -1.11 -6.71 -4.05
C VAL A 166 -1.32 -5.78 -5.25
N LEU A 167 -0.22 -5.29 -5.77
CA LEU A 167 -0.16 -4.27 -6.81
C LEU A 167 0.50 -4.87 -8.06
N THR A 168 -0.12 -5.91 -8.62
CA THR A 168 0.48 -6.90 -9.52
C THR A 168 1.35 -6.31 -10.63
N ALA A 169 0.86 -5.32 -11.38
CA ALA A 169 1.62 -4.75 -12.49
C ALA A 169 2.88 -4.02 -12.01
N THR A 170 2.79 -3.30 -10.90
CA THR A 170 3.92 -2.57 -10.30
C THR A 170 4.94 -3.53 -9.72
N ASP A 171 4.48 -4.51 -8.95
CA ASP A 171 5.36 -5.48 -8.28
C ASP A 171 6.14 -6.32 -9.29
N LEU A 172 5.47 -6.76 -10.38
CA LEU A 172 6.12 -7.44 -11.51
C LEU A 172 7.13 -6.55 -12.22
N TYR A 173 6.77 -5.29 -12.46
CA TYR A 173 7.63 -4.39 -13.23
C TYR A 173 8.86 -3.95 -12.43
N LEU A 174 8.73 -3.77 -11.12
CA LEU A 174 9.83 -3.34 -10.25
C LEU A 174 10.65 -4.51 -9.71
N GLY A 175 10.03 -5.69 -9.54
CA GLY A 175 10.68 -6.86 -8.95
C GLY A 175 11.78 -7.45 -9.83
N GLY A 176 12.82 -8.00 -9.18
CA GLY A 176 13.85 -8.79 -9.84
C GLY A 176 14.78 -8.06 -10.81
N ARG A 177 14.75 -6.73 -10.89
CA ARG A 177 15.53 -5.95 -11.87
C ARG A 177 17.05 -6.09 -11.76
N HIS A 178 17.54 -6.55 -10.62
CA HIS A 178 18.97 -6.76 -10.38
C HIS A 178 19.41 -8.22 -10.64
N THR A 179 18.49 -9.05 -11.13
CA THR A 179 18.71 -10.47 -11.37
C THR A 179 18.75 -10.74 -12.88
N ASP A 180 19.78 -11.39 -13.37
CA ASP A 180 20.00 -11.70 -14.79
C ASP A 180 19.43 -13.07 -15.22
N HIS A 181 19.10 -13.92 -14.25
CA HIS A 181 18.48 -15.24 -14.46
C HIS A 181 17.65 -15.63 -13.24
N ASN A 182 16.71 -16.59 -13.39
CA ASN A 182 15.79 -17.02 -12.34
C ASN A 182 15.09 -15.84 -11.64
N VAL A 183 14.66 -14.86 -12.41
CA VAL A 183 14.08 -13.61 -11.93
C VAL A 183 12.87 -13.88 -11.04
N PRO A 184 12.86 -13.45 -9.77
CA PRO A 184 11.71 -13.63 -8.90
C PRO A 184 10.53 -12.80 -9.43
N ARG A 185 9.31 -13.34 -9.34
CA ARG A 185 8.10 -12.64 -9.77
C ARG A 185 7.72 -11.49 -8.84
N ASN A 186 8.14 -11.54 -7.59
CA ASN A 186 7.91 -10.54 -6.56
C ASN A 186 6.41 -10.20 -6.31
N VAL A 187 5.52 -11.11 -6.67
CA VAL A 187 4.07 -10.98 -6.49
C VAL A 187 3.60 -12.07 -5.53
N LEU A 188 3.02 -11.63 -4.42
CA LEU A 188 2.50 -12.53 -3.40
C LEU A 188 1.19 -13.17 -3.86
N ASP A 189 1.05 -14.48 -3.61
CA ASP A 189 -0.21 -15.20 -3.84
C ASP A 189 -1.24 -14.86 -2.76
N LEU A 190 -2.21 -14.01 -3.10
CA LEU A 190 -3.27 -13.61 -2.19
C LEU A 190 -4.19 -14.75 -1.77
N ASN A 191 -4.35 -15.79 -2.60
CA ASN A 191 -5.17 -16.94 -2.22
C ASN A 191 -4.55 -17.66 -1.02
N PHE A 192 -3.20 -17.77 -0.99
CA PHE A 192 -2.49 -18.33 0.16
C PHE A 192 -2.80 -17.58 1.47
N LEU A 193 -2.88 -16.25 1.42
CA LEU A 193 -3.22 -15.42 2.58
C LEU A 193 -4.71 -15.53 2.94
N THR A 194 -5.58 -15.48 1.93
CA THR A 194 -7.04 -15.55 2.12
C THR A 194 -7.47 -16.88 2.75
N GLU A 195 -6.87 -18.00 2.34
CA GLU A 195 -7.08 -19.32 2.93
C GLU A 195 -6.73 -19.37 4.43
N ARG A 196 -5.97 -18.40 4.92
CA ARG A 196 -5.57 -18.25 6.34
C ARG A 196 -6.32 -17.16 7.08
N GLY A 197 -7.33 -16.58 6.44
CA GLY A 197 -8.22 -15.59 7.05
C GLY A 197 -7.77 -14.13 6.90
N VAL A 198 -6.73 -13.85 6.13
CA VAL A 198 -6.32 -12.47 5.84
C VAL A 198 -7.29 -11.84 4.84
N THR A 199 -7.75 -10.63 5.12
CA THR A 199 -8.49 -9.83 4.14
C THR A 199 -7.53 -9.34 3.06
N CYS A 200 -7.83 -9.65 1.81
CA CYS A 200 -6.94 -9.35 0.69
C CYS A 200 -7.63 -8.56 -0.41
N SER A 201 -6.86 -7.73 -1.11
CA SER A 201 -7.32 -6.99 -2.28
C SER A 201 -6.24 -6.88 -3.36
N VAL A 202 -6.67 -6.59 -4.59
CA VAL A 202 -5.80 -6.25 -5.71
C VAL A 202 -6.08 -4.81 -6.11
N ALA A 203 -5.03 -4.02 -6.31
CA ALA A 203 -5.15 -2.64 -6.77
C ALA A 203 -4.25 -2.36 -7.99
N SER A 204 -4.52 -1.24 -8.65
CA SER A 204 -3.76 -0.85 -9.85
C SER A 204 -2.42 -0.19 -9.52
N ASN A 205 -2.29 0.37 -8.31
CA ASN A 205 -1.20 1.27 -7.96
C ASN A 205 -1.08 2.43 -8.97
N ASN A 206 0.10 2.70 -9.49
CA ASN A 206 0.36 3.79 -10.43
C ASN A 206 -0.23 3.53 -11.82
N ILE A 207 -0.55 4.61 -12.53
CA ILE A 207 -1.10 4.58 -13.87
C ILE A 207 -0.24 5.44 -14.79
N LEU A 208 0.41 4.81 -15.79
CA LEU A 208 1.20 5.46 -16.82
C LEU A 208 2.28 6.40 -16.25
N ASN A 209 3.01 5.96 -15.23
CA ASN A 209 4.16 6.68 -14.68
C ASN A 209 5.41 5.79 -14.66
N PRO A 210 6.59 6.30 -14.25
CA PRO A 210 7.84 5.52 -14.26
C PRO A 210 7.82 4.24 -13.42
N PHE A 211 6.98 4.15 -12.38
CA PHE A 211 6.85 2.96 -11.54
C PHE A 211 5.92 1.90 -12.15
N THR A 212 5.00 2.32 -13.01
CA THR A 212 4.08 1.41 -13.71
C THR A 212 3.75 1.96 -15.11
N PRO A 213 4.71 1.91 -16.06
CA PRO A 213 4.57 2.56 -17.37
C PRO A 213 3.41 2.04 -18.20
N PHE A 214 3.03 0.78 -17.98
CA PHE A 214 1.95 0.09 -18.68
C PHE A 214 0.68 -0.07 -17.83
N GLY A 215 0.65 0.54 -16.63
CA GLY A 215 -0.53 0.55 -15.76
C GLY A 215 -1.66 1.36 -16.39
N ASP A 216 -2.85 0.78 -16.48
CA ASP A 216 -4.01 1.40 -17.12
C ASP A 216 -5.21 1.61 -16.20
N GLY A 217 -5.10 1.21 -14.92
CA GLY A 217 -6.19 1.32 -13.94
C GLY A 217 -7.30 0.30 -14.11
N GLN A 218 -7.12 -0.73 -14.96
CA GLN A 218 -8.11 -1.77 -15.20
C GLN A 218 -7.96 -2.92 -14.17
N LEU A 219 -8.84 -2.96 -13.17
CA LEU A 219 -8.74 -3.93 -12.06
C LEU A 219 -8.87 -5.38 -12.51
N LEU A 220 -9.76 -5.68 -13.47
CA LEU A 220 -9.89 -7.04 -14.01
C LEU A 220 -8.60 -7.53 -14.67
N ARG A 221 -7.85 -6.64 -15.32
CA ARG A 221 -6.54 -6.97 -15.88
C ARG A 221 -5.53 -7.28 -14.76
N GLN A 222 -5.57 -6.52 -13.65
CA GLN A 222 -4.71 -6.80 -12.50
C GLN A 222 -4.99 -8.18 -11.89
N VAL A 223 -6.25 -8.53 -11.72
CA VAL A 223 -6.68 -9.85 -11.20
C VAL A 223 -6.29 -10.96 -12.17
N ASN A 224 -6.51 -10.80 -13.48
CA ASN A 224 -6.10 -11.79 -14.48
C ASN A 224 -4.58 -12.00 -14.45
N MET A 225 -3.81 -10.90 -14.41
CA MET A 225 -2.35 -10.97 -14.32
C MET A 225 -1.91 -11.66 -13.02
N HIS A 226 -2.56 -11.35 -11.90
CA HIS A 226 -2.29 -12.00 -10.61
C HIS A 226 -2.48 -13.52 -10.70
N ALA A 227 -3.61 -13.98 -11.24
CA ALA A 227 -3.88 -15.41 -11.39
C ALA A 227 -2.82 -16.12 -12.25
N ILE A 228 -2.41 -15.48 -13.37
CA ILE A 228 -1.36 -16.03 -14.25
C ILE A 228 -0.02 -16.13 -13.51
N VAL A 229 0.39 -15.06 -12.82
CA VAL A 229 1.69 -14.97 -12.16
C VAL A 229 1.78 -15.93 -10.96
N THR A 230 0.69 -16.06 -10.20
CA THR A 230 0.62 -16.98 -9.06
C THR A 230 0.25 -18.41 -9.46
N GLN A 231 0.00 -18.65 -10.76
CA GLN A 231 -0.31 -19.96 -11.33
C GLN A 231 -1.57 -20.60 -10.71
N ARG A 232 -2.59 -19.77 -10.46
CA ARG A 232 -3.89 -20.23 -9.96
C ARG A 232 -4.85 -20.43 -11.12
N ALA A 233 -5.58 -21.54 -11.08
CA ALA A 233 -6.54 -21.94 -12.12
C ALA A 233 -8.00 -21.71 -11.70
N ASN A 234 -8.24 -21.35 -10.45
CA ASN A 234 -9.57 -21.18 -9.82
C ASN A 234 -9.53 -20.09 -8.75
#